data_d4f57ab7a9c6100a7981c78fb6c782dc
#
_entry.id   d4f57ab7a9c6100a7981c78fb6c782dc
#
_cell.length_a   1.000
_cell.length_b   1.000
_cell.length_c   1.000
_cell.angle_alpha   90.00
_cell.angle_beta   90.00
_cell.angle_gamma   90.00
#
_symmetry.space_group_name_H-M   'P 1'
#
loop_
_entity.id
_entity.type
_entity.pdbx_description
1 polymer ?
#
loop_
_entity_poly.entity_id
_entity_poly.type
_entity_poly.pdbx_seq_one_letter_code
_entity_poly.pdbx_strand_id
1 'polypeptide(L)'
;SMIWYNVEKYNDIGSPEFQSYDEILDFTLNYSKNNNNLWCLDIESGASTGWIATNWLEDLILSQHGLELYDEWSNLNVLSSEKRILDSITSIGKLLFIDNAVYGTNKRVVRKEFRNNFKNLLSEDVDCVFSWAGHYANFYMPEDKTFGIDYDFFKFPSTTNRDTSIVGIGDILTVLNHSDSTVKVFNLLIDDTFGKEWMNKQDATYVPANKQNKNLIMNPLTFKESKLIQSSLIENTFRYDASELMERKIGADALWIALKNYIDMGRERAYRGIEDITEELDSNF
;
A
#
# COMPACT_ATOMS: atom_id res chain seq x y z
N SER A 1 -1.81 1.60 2.96
CA SER A 1 -2.14 1.92 1.54
C SER A 1 -3.60 2.35 1.38
N MET A 2 -4.01 2.49 0.15
CA MET A 2 -5.34 2.95 -0.26
C MET A 2 -5.90 1.99 -1.31
N ILE A 3 -7.22 1.96 -1.42
CA ILE A 3 -7.90 1.30 -2.54
C ILE A 3 -8.25 2.37 -3.55
N TRP A 4 -7.55 2.36 -4.68
CA TRP A 4 -7.77 3.23 -5.82
C TRP A 4 -8.86 2.65 -6.70
N TYR A 5 -9.68 3.51 -7.29
CA TYR A 5 -10.78 3.06 -8.15
C TYR A 5 -11.02 3.99 -9.34
N ASN A 6 -11.54 3.39 -10.40
CA ASN A 6 -12.13 4.13 -11.52
C ASN A 6 -13.52 4.62 -11.11
N VAL A 7 -13.77 5.94 -11.19
CA VAL A 7 -15.00 6.56 -10.67
C VAL A 7 -16.24 6.08 -11.40
N GLU A 8 -16.21 5.96 -12.73
CA GLU A 8 -17.33 5.49 -13.54
C GLU A 8 -17.70 4.06 -13.18
N LYS A 9 -16.71 3.14 -13.24
CA LYS A 9 -16.92 1.72 -12.91
C LYS A 9 -17.35 1.51 -11.45
N TYR A 10 -16.81 2.31 -10.54
CA TYR A 10 -17.20 2.26 -9.12
C TYR A 10 -18.67 2.63 -8.92
N ASN A 11 -19.15 3.66 -9.64
CA ASN A 11 -20.56 4.05 -9.62
C ASN A 11 -21.46 2.96 -10.24
N ASP A 12 -21.01 2.33 -11.33
CA ASP A 12 -21.77 1.26 -12.01
C ASP A 12 -21.96 0.02 -11.12
N ILE A 13 -21.06 -0.25 -10.19
CA ILE A 13 -21.20 -1.33 -9.21
C ILE A 13 -21.89 -0.91 -7.91
N GLY A 14 -22.46 0.30 -7.86
CA GLY A 14 -23.24 0.80 -6.75
C GLY A 14 -22.43 1.49 -5.65
N SER A 15 -21.22 1.93 -5.92
CA SER A 15 -20.35 2.68 -5.00
C SER A 15 -20.22 2.03 -3.60
N PRO A 16 -19.80 0.76 -3.49
CA PRO A 16 -19.78 0.04 -2.23
C PRO A 16 -18.83 0.67 -1.21
N GLU A 17 -19.29 0.85 0.01
CA GLU A 17 -18.47 1.25 1.16
C GLU A 17 -18.10 0.00 1.97
N PHE A 18 -16.84 -0.08 2.42
CA PHE A 18 -16.33 -1.21 3.18
C PHE A 18 -15.82 -0.75 4.56
N GLN A 19 -16.27 -1.46 5.61
CA GLN A 19 -15.83 -1.23 6.98
C GLN A 19 -14.74 -2.23 7.41
N SER A 20 -14.56 -3.32 6.66
CA SER A 20 -13.60 -4.36 6.96
C SER A 20 -13.04 -5.00 5.70
N TYR A 21 -11.91 -5.69 5.86
CA TYR A 21 -11.35 -6.51 4.79
C TYR A 21 -12.26 -7.70 4.42
N ASP A 22 -12.98 -8.26 5.40
CA ASP A 22 -13.91 -9.36 5.14
C ASP A 22 -15.07 -8.91 4.24
N GLU A 23 -15.57 -7.68 4.39
CA GLU A 23 -16.56 -7.12 3.46
C GLU A 23 -16.01 -6.96 2.04
N ILE A 24 -14.72 -6.58 1.90
CA ILE A 24 -14.06 -6.55 0.59
C ILE A 24 -13.99 -7.96 -0.01
N LEU A 25 -13.63 -8.97 0.79
CA LEU A 25 -13.57 -10.37 0.32
C LEU A 25 -14.94 -10.87 -0.13
N ASP A 26 -15.99 -10.66 0.68
CA ASP A 26 -17.36 -11.08 0.37
C ASP A 26 -17.88 -10.38 -0.89
N PHE A 27 -17.64 -9.08 -1.03
CA PHE A 27 -18.00 -8.33 -2.23
C PHE A 27 -17.24 -8.87 -3.44
N THR A 28 -15.93 -9.05 -3.33
CA THR A 28 -15.10 -9.62 -4.39
C THR A 28 -15.58 -10.99 -4.84
N LEU A 29 -15.87 -11.89 -3.89
CA LEU A 29 -16.37 -13.23 -4.17
C LEU A 29 -17.70 -13.18 -4.93
N ASN A 30 -18.62 -12.30 -4.52
CA ASN A 30 -19.93 -12.19 -5.16
C ASN A 30 -19.85 -11.58 -6.56
N TYR A 31 -19.05 -10.55 -6.74
CA TYR A 31 -18.83 -9.87 -8.03
C TYR A 31 -18.20 -10.80 -9.07
N SER A 32 -17.19 -11.57 -8.65
CA SER A 32 -16.41 -12.45 -9.53
C SER A 32 -17.17 -13.71 -9.97
N LYS A 33 -18.30 -14.05 -9.38
CA LYS A 33 -19.17 -15.17 -9.82
C LYS A 33 -19.66 -15.03 -11.26
N ASN A 34 -19.74 -13.82 -11.76
CA ASN A 34 -20.18 -13.53 -13.14
C ASN A 34 -19.01 -13.42 -14.13
N ASN A 35 -17.84 -13.96 -13.80
CA ASN A 35 -16.60 -13.86 -14.57
C ASN A 35 -16.07 -12.43 -14.77
N ASN A 36 -16.42 -11.49 -13.90
CA ASN A 36 -15.93 -10.12 -13.91
C ASN A 36 -14.70 -10.00 -13.03
N ASN A 37 -13.64 -9.38 -13.53
CA ASN A 37 -12.49 -9.05 -12.72
C ASN A 37 -12.78 -7.77 -11.92
N LEU A 38 -12.51 -7.80 -10.62
CA LEU A 38 -12.70 -6.62 -9.75
C LEU A 38 -11.39 -5.85 -9.54
N TRP A 39 -10.25 -6.56 -9.58
CA TRP A 39 -8.96 -6.05 -9.16
C TRP A 39 -7.91 -6.03 -10.26
N CYS A 40 -7.17 -4.92 -10.35
CA CYS A 40 -5.91 -4.79 -11.07
C CYS A 40 -4.75 -4.79 -10.05
N LEU A 41 -3.99 -5.91 -9.95
CA LEU A 41 -3.02 -6.16 -8.88
C LEU A 41 -1.73 -6.82 -9.40
N ASP A 42 -1.04 -6.20 -10.33
CA ASP A 42 0.30 -6.66 -10.78
C ASP A 42 1.38 -6.14 -9.82
N ILE A 43 2.44 -6.92 -9.52
CA ILE A 43 3.50 -6.55 -8.56
C ILE A 43 4.91 -6.72 -9.08
N GLU A 44 5.10 -7.12 -10.36
CA GLU A 44 6.45 -7.26 -10.91
C GLU A 44 7.18 -5.91 -10.90
N SER A 45 8.41 -5.91 -10.40
CA SER A 45 9.29 -4.75 -10.28
C SER A 45 10.78 -5.15 -10.37
N GLY A 46 11.11 -6.07 -11.30
CA GLY A 46 12.48 -6.57 -11.44
C GLY A 46 12.98 -7.25 -10.16
N ALA A 47 14.16 -6.84 -9.69
CA ALA A 47 14.77 -7.37 -8.47
C ALA A 47 13.97 -7.03 -7.19
N SER A 48 13.12 -6.01 -7.25
CA SER A 48 12.29 -5.58 -6.11
C SER A 48 10.88 -6.19 -6.13
N THR A 49 10.62 -7.17 -7.00
CA THR A 49 9.30 -7.83 -7.05
C THR A 49 8.92 -8.39 -5.69
N GLY A 50 7.81 -7.94 -5.14
CA GLY A 50 7.32 -8.31 -3.79
C GLY A 50 7.11 -7.12 -2.86
N TRP A 51 7.81 -6.00 -3.06
CA TRP A 51 7.67 -4.83 -2.20
C TRP A 51 6.22 -4.30 -2.10
N ILE A 52 5.43 -4.40 -3.16
CA ILE A 52 4.01 -4.02 -3.13
C ILE A 52 3.22 -4.97 -2.22
N ALA A 53 3.54 -6.26 -2.26
CA ALA A 53 2.86 -7.24 -1.42
C ALA A 53 3.22 -7.08 0.08
N THR A 54 4.40 -6.49 0.41
CA THR A 54 4.69 -6.10 1.81
C THR A 54 3.75 -5.02 2.29
N ASN A 55 3.44 -4.01 1.46
CA ASN A 55 2.47 -2.98 1.81
C ASN A 55 1.08 -3.59 2.08
N TRP A 56 0.66 -4.60 1.31
CA TRP A 56 -0.60 -5.31 1.57
C TRP A 56 -0.57 -6.07 2.90
N LEU A 57 0.54 -6.75 3.19
CA LEU A 57 0.72 -7.43 4.47
C LEU A 57 0.66 -6.46 5.65
N GLU A 58 1.34 -5.34 5.54
CA GLU A 58 1.38 -4.29 6.55
C GLU A 58 0.01 -3.68 6.80
N ASP A 59 -0.75 -3.38 5.75
CA ASP A 59 -2.13 -2.93 5.87
C ASP A 59 -3.00 -3.95 6.59
N LEU A 60 -2.84 -5.25 6.29
CA LEU A 60 -3.60 -6.33 6.91
C LEU A 60 -3.24 -6.50 8.39
N ILE A 61 -1.95 -6.53 8.73
CA ILE A 61 -1.52 -6.61 10.13
C ILE A 61 -2.11 -5.43 10.91
N LEU A 62 -1.95 -4.23 10.40
CA LEU A 62 -2.40 -3.02 11.07
C LEU A 62 -3.92 -2.97 11.21
N SER A 63 -4.66 -3.34 10.15
CA SER A 63 -6.12 -3.28 10.14
C SER A 63 -6.79 -4.39 10.94
N GLN A 64 -6.26 -5.61 10.91
CA GLN A 64 -6.86 -6.78 11.55
C GLN A 64 -6.40 -6.98 12.99
N HIS A 65 -5.15 -6.62 13.30
CA HIS A 65 -4.51 -6.93 14.59
C HIS A 65 -4.06 -5.70 15.38
N GLY A 66 -4.01 -4.53 14.73
CA GLY A 66 -3.76 -3.25 15.37
C GLY A 66 -2.29 -2.89 15.54
N LEU A 67 -2.09 -1.76 16.22
CA LEU A 67 -0.80 -1.09 16.34
C LEU A 67 0.24 -1.89 17.11
N GLU A 68 -0.17 -2.58 18.19
CA GLU A 68 0.75 -3.29 19.07
C GLU A 68 1.46 -4.44 18.31
N LEU A 69 0.70 -5.28 17.62
CA LEU A 69 1.30 -6.36 16.83
C LEU A 69 2.18 -5.82 15.71
N TYR A 70 1.73 -4.73 15.05
CA TYR A 70 2.51 -4.09 14.00
C TYR A 70 3.87 -3.60 14.54
N ASP A 71 3.85 -2.92 15.70
CA ASP A 71 5.06 -2.40 16.33
C ASP A 71 6.01 -3.52 16.77
N GLU A 72 5.49 -4.60 17.35
CA GLU A 72 6.29 -5.76 17.75
C GLU A 72 6.92 -6.46 16.52
N TRP A 73 6.16 -6.66 15.47
CA TRP A 73 6.64 -7.29 14.24
C TRP A 73 7.66 -6.41 13.51
N SER A 74 7.41 -5.11 13.35
CA SER A 74 8.33 -4.19 12.69
C SER A 74 9.66 -4.02 13.43
N ASN A 75 9.68 -4.24 14.74
CA ASN A 75 10.88 -4.23 15.58
C ASN A 75 11.51 -5.62 15.77
N LEU A 76 11.02 -6.63 15.05
CA LEU A 76 11.51 -8.02 15.13
C LEU A 76 11.39 -8.66 16.53
N ASN A 77 10.45 -8.19 17.35
CA ASN A 77 10.15 -8.81 18.65
C ASN A 77 9.19 -10.00 18.50
N VAL A 78 8.53 -10.11 17.35
CA VAL A 78 7.60 -11.18 16.98
C VAL A 78 8.02 -11.73 15.63
N LEU A 79 8.11 -13.05 15.53
CA LEU A 79 8.49 -13.77 14.32
C LEU A 79 7.36 -13.75 13.26
N SER A 80 7.73 -13.96 12.00
CA SER A 80 6.75 -14.07 10.90
C SER A 80 5.92 -15.36 10.98
N SER A 81 6.35 -16.38 11.72
CA SER A 81 5.59 -17.59 12.05
C SER A 81 4.53 -17.38 13.13
N GLU A 82 4.47 -16.21 13.77
CA GLU A 82 3.38 -15.89 14.70
C GLU A 82 2.05 -15.96 13.97
N LYS A 83 1.06 -16.63 14.61
CA LYS A 83 -0.21 -16.98 13.97
C LYS A 83 -0.93 -15.79 13.32
N ARG A 84 -0.95 -14.63 13.95
CA ARG A 84 -1.65 -13.44 13.43
C ARG A 84 -0.94 -12.87 12.19
N ILE A 85 0.39 -12.98 12.11
CA ILE A 85 1.16 -12.61 10.90
C ILE A 85 0.85 -13.60 9.78
N LEU A 86 0.85 -14.91 10.07
CA LEU A 86 0.45 -15.95 9.12
C LEU A 86 -0.99 -15.75 8.61
N ASP A 87 -1.92 -15.40 9.49
CA ASP A 87 -3.31 -15.13 9.13
C ASP A 87 -3.39 -13.91 8.17
N SER A 88 -2.53 -12.90 8.36
CA SER A 88 -2.44 -11.73 7.48
C SER A 88 -1.85 -12.10 6.10
N ILE A 89 -0.78 -12.90 6.04
CA ILE A 89 -0.24 -13.42 4.78
C ILE A 89 -1.30 -14.25 4.04
N THR A 90 -1.99 -15.13 4.77
CA THR A 90 -3.07 -15.96 4.23
C THR A 90 -4.20 -15.10 3.67
N SER A 91 -4.48 -13.96 4.28
CA SER A 91 -5.52 -13.03 3.85
C SER A 91 -5.20 -12.42 2.48
N ILE A 92 -3.93 -12.17 2.14
CA ILE A 92 -3.54 -11.79 0.76
C ILE A 92 -4.02 -12.86 -0.23
N GLY A 93 -3.75 -14.13 0.07
CA GLY A 93 -4.18 -15.26 -0.77
C GLY A 93 -5.69 -15.40 -0.86
N LYS A 94 -6.43 -15.12 0.23
CA LYS A 94 -7.90 -15.16 0.21
C LYS A 94 -8.50 -14.27 -0.88
N LEU A 95 -7.91 -13.09 -1.12
CA LEU A 95 -8.33 -12.20 -2.19
C LEU A 95 -7.82 -12.66 -3.56
N LEU A 96 -6.51 -12.86 -3.69
CA LEU A 96 -5.87 -13.14 -4.97
C LEU A 96 -6.30 -14.47 -5.59
N PHE A 97 -6.71 -15.45 -4.78
CA PHE A 97 -7.08 -16.79 -5.23
C PHE A 97 -8.59 -16.99 -5.42
N ILE A 98 -9.41 -15.95 -5.27
CA ILE A 98 -10.81 -15.97 -5.73
C ILE A 98 -10.78 -16.07 -7.27
N ASP A 99 -11.53 -17.02 -7.80
CA ASP A 99 -11.63 -17.21 -9.25
C ASP A 99 -12.18 -15.94 -9.91
N ASN A 100 -11.51 -15.48 -10.95
CA ASN A 100 -11.83 -14.24 -11.68
C ASN A 100 -11.75 -12.92 -10.88
N ALA A 101 -11.26 -12.90 -9.64
CA ALA A 101 -11.17 -11.66 -8.88
C ALA A 101 -10.15 -10.68 -9.46
N VAL A 102 -9.01 -11.20 -9.89
CA VAL A 102 -7.89 -10.39 -10.40
C VAL A 102 -7.82 -10.46 -11.92
N TYR A 103 -7.61 -9.33 -12.56
CA TYR A 103 -7.42 -9.25 -14.00
C TYR A 103 -6.24 -10.11 -14.45
N GLY A 104 -6.52 -11.10 -15.27
CA GLY A 104 -5.58 -12.15 -15.65
C GLY A 104 -5.63 -13.35 -14.69
N THR A 105 -4.50 -13.78 -14.16
CA THR A 105 -4.40 -14.88 -13.19
C THR A 105 -3.40 -14.53 -12.09
N ASN A 106 -3.43 -15.25 -10.96
CA ASN A 106 -2.46 -15.05 -9.88
C ASN A 106 -1.00 -15.17 -10.36
N LYS A 107 -0.71 -16.03 -11.35
CA LYS A 107 0.61 -16.11 -11.99
C LYS A 107 0.97 -14.86 -12.80
N ARG A 108 -0.03 -14.15 -13.32
CA ARG A 108 0.17 -12.88 -13.97
C ARG A 108 0.63 -11.81 -12.95
N VAL A 109 0.04 -11.76 -11.76
CA VAL A 109 0.32 -10.78 -10.70
C VAL A 109 1.82 -10.60 -10.45
N VAL A 110 2.57 -11.70 -10.36
CA VAL A 110 4.03 -11.67 -10.11
C VAL A 110 4.90 -11.48 -11.37
N ARG A 111 4.31 -11.42 -12.56
CA ARG A 111 5.02 -11.39 -13.85
C ARG A 111 4.71 -10.19 -14.72
N LYS A 112 3.81 -9.34 -14.29
CA LYS A 112 3.42 -8.11 -14.97
C LYS A 112 3.75 -6.92 -14.11
N GLU A 113 4.31 -5.94 -14.78
CA GLU A 113 4.80 -4.74 -14.12
C GLU A 113 3.66 -4.00 -13.42
N PHE A 114 3.88 -3.67 -12.15
CA PHE A 114 2.90 -3.05 -11.26
C PHE A 114 2.33 -1.73 -11.80
N ARG A 115 3.12 -0.99 -12.60
CA ARG A 115 2.67 0.28 -13.20
C ARG A 115 1.49 0.10 -14.14
N ASN A 116 1.34 -1.11 -14.72
CA ASN A 116 0.20 -1.41 -15.58
C ASN A 116 -1.14 -1.41 -14.84
N ASN A 117 -1.14 -1.58 -13.52
CA ASN A 117 -2.36 -1.56 -12.72
C ASN A 117 -3.18 -0.28 -12.96
N PHE A 118 -2.51 0.86 -13.01
CA PHE A 118 -3.17 2.17 -13.09
C PHE A 118 -3.67 2.48 -14.50
N LYS A 119 -2.92 2.05 -15.52
CA LYS A 119 -3.37 2.10 -16.91
C LYS A 119 -4.56 1.16 -17.13
N ASN A 120 -4.50 -0.06 -16.62
CA ASN A 120 -5.58 -1.04 -16.73
C ASN A 120 -6.84 -0.57 -15.97
N LEU A 121 -6.67 -0.02 -14.76
CA LEU A 121 -7.76 0.52 -13.94
C LEU A 121 -8.60 1.56 -14.72
N LEU A 122 -7.95 2.40 -15.52
CA LEU A 122 -8.58 3.49 -16.26
C LEU A 122 -8.83 3.17 -17.74
N SER A 123 -8.56 1.93 -18.17
CA SER A 123 -8.85 1.47 -19.53
C SER A 123 -10.31 1.05 -19.66
N GLU A 124 -10.90 1.35 -20.82
CA GLU A 124 -12.25 0.86 -21.20
C GLU A 124 -12.23 -0.62 -21.57
N ASP A 125 -11.07 -1.15 -21.99
CA ASP A 125 -10.91 -2.54 -22.44
C ASP A 125 -10.69 -3.54 -21.27
N VAL A 126 -10.62 -3.05 -20.03
CA VAL A 126 -10.33 -3.86 -18.84
C VAL A 126 -11.39 -3.64 -17.77
N ASP A 127 -11.98 -4.71 -17.26
CA ASP A 127 -13.13 -4.61 -16.36
C ASP A 127 -12.79 -4.26 -14.90
N CYS A 128 -11.51 -4.32 -14.48
CA CYS A 128 -11.17 -4.10 -13.07
C CYS A 128 -11.56 -2.69 -12.59
N VAL A 129 -12.09 -2.64 -11.38
CA VAL A 129 -12.61 -1.44 -10.73
C VAL A 129 -11.65 -0.88 -9.71
N PHE A 130 -10.90 -1.78 -9.03
CA PHE A 130 -10.02 -1.46 -7.91
C PHE A 130 -8.56 -1.80 -8.18
N SER A 131 -7.67 -1.04 -7.51
CA SER A 131 -6.26 -1.38 -7.32
C SER A 131 -5.83 -1.06 -5.88
N TRP A 132 -5.13 -1.97 -5.22
CA TRP A 132 -4.64 -1.78 -3.87
C TRP A 132 -3.19 -1.30 -3.92
N ALA A 133 -2.96 -0.05 -3.60
CA ALA A 133 -1.67 0.61 -3.78
C ALA A 133 -1.45 1.78 -2.83
N GLY A 134 -0.19 2.12 -2.60
CA GLY A 134 0.21 3.33 -1.86
C GLY A 134 0.15 4.60 -2.71
N HIS A 135 0.70 5.68 -2.17
CA HIS A 135 0.80 6.99 -2.84
C HIS A 135 1.47 6.91 -4.22
N TYR A 136 2.40 5.98 -4.42
CA TYR A 136 3.10 5.81 -5.70
C TYR A 136 2.17 5.62 -6.90
N ALA A 137 0.92 5.20 -6.69
CA ALA A 137 -0.09 5.08 -7.74
C ALA A 137 -0.25 6.39 -8.55
N ASN A 138 -0.19 7.53 -7.86
CA ASN A 138 -0.32 8.85 -8.47
C ASN A 138 0.72 9.11 -9.56
N PHE A 139 1.94 8.56 -9.46
CA PHE A 139 2.99 8.75 -10.45
C PHE A 139 2.78 7.96 -11.74
N TYR A 140 1.83 7.02 -11.74
CA TYR A 140 1.60 6.11 -12.86
C TYR A 140 0.17 6.18 -13.42
N MET A 141 -0.66 7.10 -12.88
CA MET A 141 -1.95 7.42 -13.49
C MET A 141 -1.71 8.06 -14.87
N PRO A 142 -2.52 7.74 -15.89
CA PRO A 142 -2.41 8.40 -17.20
C PRO A 142 -2.58 9.92 -17.08
N GLU A 143 -1.75 10.69 -17.79
CA GLU A 143 -1.70 12.15 -17.72
C GLU A 143 -2.99 12.85 -18.16
N ASP A 144 -3.79 12.18 -19.01
CA ASP A 144 -5.08 12.66 -19.49
C ASP A 144 -6.24 12.41 -18.51
N LYS A 145 -5.97 11.81 -17.36
CA LYS A 145 -6.94 11.44 -16.33
C LYS A 145 -6.87 12.35 -15.12
N THR A 146 -8.02 12.69 -14.55
CA THR A 146 -8.15 13.67 -13.48
C THR A 146 -8.65 13.04 -12.19
N PHE A 147 -7.94 13.29 -11.09
CA PHE A 147 -8.35 12.88 -9.75
C PHE A 147 -9.70 13.50 -9.35
N GLY A 148 -10.58 12.71 -8.76
CA GLY A 148 -11.93 13.09 -8.37
C GLY A 148 -12.95 13.09 -9.51
N ILE A 149 -12.50 12.88 -10.77
CA ILE A 149 -13.36 12.78 -11.96
C ILE A 149 -13.25 11.39 -12.58
N ASP A 150 -12.02 10.99 -12.97
CA ASP A 150 -11.77 9.69 -13.62
C ASP A 150 -11.39 8.62 -12.59
N TYR A 151 -10.66 9.01 -11.55
CA TYR A 151 -10.21 8.10 -10.48
C TYR A 151 -10.23 8.80 -9.13
N ASP A 152 -10.35 7.99 -8.08
CA ASP A 152 -10.27 8.44 -6.69
C ASP A 152 -9.78 7.27 -5.83
N PHE A 153 -9.71 7.45 -4.52
CA PHE A 153 -9.35 6.39 -3.59
C PHE A 153 -10.12 6.50 -2.28
N PHE A 154 -10.21 5.40 -1.57
CA PHE A 154 -10.55 5.36 -0.14
C PHE A 154 -9.45 4.67 0.65
N LYS A 155 -9.39 4.97 1.94
CA LYS A 155 -8.44 4.36 2.86
C LYS A 155 -8.74 2.86 2.99
N PHE A 156 -7.70 2.02 3.12
CA PHE A 156 -7.89 0.60 3.44
C PHE A 156 -8.69 0.46 4.75
N PRO A 157 -9.77 -0.32 4.79
CA PRO A 157 -10.64 -0.42 5.95
C PRO A 157 -9.96 -1.10 7.13
N SER A 158 -10.35 -0.74 8.36
CA SER A 158 -9.79 -1.29 9.59
C SER A 158 -10.88 -1.77 10.52
N THR A 159 -10.75 -3.00 11.03
CA THR A 159 -11.64 -3.58 12.05
C THR A 159 -11.22 -3.24 13.48
N THR A 160 -10.01 -2.76 13.66
CA THR A 160 -9.58 -2.23 14.95
C THR A 160 -10.20 -0.86 15.17
N ASN A 161 -10.59 -0.54 16.40
CA ASN A 161 -11.34 0.69 16.79
C ASN A 161 -10.61 2.02 16.47
N ARG A 162 -9.63 2.03 15.58
CA ARG A 162 -8.86 3.20 15.17
C ARG A 162 -8.91 3.37 13.67
N ASP A 163 -9.99 3.97 13.23
CA ASP A 163 -10.28 4.25 11.83
C ASP A 163 -9.24 5.14 11.12
N THR A 164 -8.31 5.72 11.86
CA THR A 164 -7.27 6.60 11.35
C THR A 164 -5.92 5.94 11.12
N SER A 165 -5.75 4.66 11.47
CA SER A 165 -4.46 3.98 11.29
C SER A 165 -4.07 3.84 9.81
N ILE A 166 -2.85 4.21 9.49
CA ILE A 166 -2.26 4.09 8.15
C ILE A 166 -0.78 3.73 8.23
N VAL A 167 -0.32 3.00 7.22
CA VAL A 167 1.09 2.81 6.91
C VAL A 167 1.52 3.85 5.89
N GLY A 168 2.67 4.44 6.11
CA GLY A 168 3.26 5.42 5.19
C GLY A 168 4.78 5.37 5.18
N ILE A 169 5.35 6.02 4.18
CA ILE A 169 6.80 6.21 4.03
C ILE A 169 7.11 7.69 3.85
N GLY A 170 8.33 8.08 4.10
CA GLY A 170 8.81 9.44 3.87
C GLY A 170 10.32 9.49 3.70
N ASP A 171 10.79 10.55 3.06
CA ASP A 171 12.21 10.81 2.95
C ASP A 171 12.78 11.25 4.29
N ILE A 172 13.89 10.63 4.70
CA ILE A 172 14.58 10.90 5.95
C ILE A 172 15.84 11.71 5.66
N LEU A 173 15.93 12.91 6.22
CA LEU A 173 17.11 13.75 6.12
C LEU A 173 18.13 13.39 7.19
N THR A 174 19.30 12.90 6.78
CA THR A 174 20.37 12.48 7.69
C THR A 174 21.63 13.32 7.46
N VAL A 175 22.22 13.84 8.53
CA VAL A 175 23.51 14.53 8.50
C VAL A 175 24.63 13.53 8.75
N LEU A 176 25.44 13.24 7.71
CA LEU A 176 26.56 12.29 7.79
C LEU A 176 27.87 12.96 8.23
N ASN A 177 28.03 14.26 8.00
CA ASN A 177 29.22 15.02 8.39
C ASN A 177 28.80 16.39 8.93
N HIS A 178 29.26 16.71 10.13
CA HIS A 178 28.97 17.95 10.82
C HIS A 178 29.98 19.04 10.41
N SER A 179 29.66 19.77 9.35
CA SER A 179 30.43 20.99 8.94
C SER A 179 29.48 22.19 8.92
N ASP A 180 30.02 23.39 8.95
CA ASP A 180 29.23 24.63 8.86
C ASP A 180 28.37 24.69 7.60
N SER A 181 28.89 24.18 6.48
CA SER A 181 28.16 24.11 5.22
C SER A 181 27.01 23.11 5.30
N THR A 182 27.23 21.93 5.87
CA THR A 182 26.21 20.90 6.06
C THR A 182 25.08 21.40 6.96
N VAL A 183 25.43 22.05 8.08
CA VAL A 183 24.45 22.64 9.00
C VAL A 183 23.61 23.73 8.32
N LYS A 184 24.21 24.58 7.49
CA LYS A 184 23.48 25.60 6.71
C LYS A 184 22.48 24.96 5.74
N VAL A 185 22.89 23.94 4.98
CA VAL A 185 21.99 23.23 4.05
C VAL A 185 20.87 22.52 4.82
N PHE A 186 21.19 21.82 5.91
CA PHE A 186 20.20 21.17 6.75
C PHE A 186 19.14 22.16 7.25
N ASN A 187 19.58 23.31 7.76
CA ASN A 187 18.66 24.34 8.25
C ASN A 187 17.74 24.91 7.15
N LEU A 188 18.22 25.02 5.91
CA LEU A 188 17.38 25.41 4.77
C LEU A 188 16.33 24.35 4.44
N LEU A 189 16.69 23.07 4.52
CA LEU A 189 15.78 21.95 4.19
C LEU A 189 14.68 21.75 5.25
N ILE A 190 14.95 22.10 6.52
CA ILE A 190 13.95 22.01 7.61
C ILE A 190 13.22 23.33 7.87
N ASP A 191 13.56 24.41 7.14
CA ASP A 191 12.91 25.70 7.28
C ASP A 191 11.43 25.63 6.86
N ASP A 192 10.60 26.38 7.55
CA ASP A 192 9.16 26.45 7.29
C ASP A 192 8.79 26.95 5.90
N THR A 193 9.73 27.57 5.20
CA THR A 193 9.55 28.04 3.82
C THR A 193 9.92 27.00 2.76
N PHE A 194 10.63 25.93 3.16
CA PHE A 194 11.06 24.89 2.22
C PHE A 194 9.86 24.23 1.54
N GLY A 195 9.93 24.14 0.23
CA GLY A 195 8.90 23.49 -0.59
C GLY A 195 7.62 24.30 -0.81
N LYS A 196 7.47 25.53 -0.25
CA LYS A 196 6.24 26.34 -0.42
C LYS A 196 5.87 26.58 -1.87
N GLU A 197 6.83 26.96 -2.71
CA GLU A 197 6.59 27.22 -4.14
C GLU A 197 6.18 25.92 -4.88
N TRP A 198 6.74 24.81 -4.47
CA TRP A 198 6.38 23.50 -5.03
C TRP A 198 4.96 23.11 -4.65
N MET A 199 4.61 23.18 -3.36
CA MET A 199 3.27 22.82 -2.87
C MET A 199 2.14 23.66 -3.47
N ASN A 200 2.43 24.87 -3.90
CA ASN A 200 1.47 25.76 -4.56
C ASN A 200 1.17 25.37 -6.01
N LYS A 201 1.84 24.36 -6.56
CA LYS A 201 1.55 23.88 -7.92
C LYS A 201 0.45 22.83 -7.88
N GLN A 202 -0.42 22.85 -8.89
CA GLN A 202 -1.52 21.87 -8.99
C GLN A 202 -1.06 20.45 -9.24
N ASP A 203 0.11 20.27 -9.84
CA ASP A 203 0.75 18.99 -10.13
C ASP A 203 1.70 18.51 -9.02
N ALA A 204 1.77 19.24 -7.91
CA ALA A 204 2.63 18.86 -6.78
C ALA A 204 2.11 17.60 -6.06
N THR A 205 2.97 16.60 -5.95
CA THR A 205 2.67 15.33 -5.27
C THR A 205 3.33 15.21 -3.89
N TYR A 206 3.94 16.30 -3.43
CA TYR A 206 4.68 16.34 -2.18
C TYR A 206 3.77 16.64 -0.99
N VAL A 207 3.75 15.75 0.00
CA VAL A 207 3.13 15.99 1.31
C VAL A 207 4.22 16.51 2.26
N PRO A 208 4.15 17.76 2.72
CA PRO A 208 5.18 18.33 3.57
C PRO A 208 5.16 17.71 4.97
N ALA A 209 6.33 17.36 5.48
CA ALA A 209 6.51 16.97 6.88
C ALA A 209 6.26 18.14 7.85
N ASN A 210 6.44 19.37 7.38
CA ASN A 210 6.18 20.56 8.16
C ASN A 210 4.69 20.84 8.32
N LYS A 211 4.20 20.82 9.56
CA LYS A 211 2.78 21.00 9.90
C LYS A 211 2.23 22.38 9.51
N GLN A 212 3.07 23.40 9.39
CA GLN A 212 2.63 24.77 9.03
C GLN A 212 2.30 24.89 7.55
N ASN A 213 2.87 24.05 6.71
CA ASN A 213 2.72 24.11 5.25
C ASN A 213 1.50 23.35 4.70
N LYS A 214 0.74 22.66 5.55
CA LYS A 214 -0.42 21.85 5.15
C LYS A 214 -1.50 22.60 4.38
N ASN A 215 -1.66 23.89 4.62
CA ASN A 215 -2.68 24.71 3.95
C ASN A 215 -2.23 25.23 2.55
N LEU A 216 -1.00 24.93 2.15
CA LEU A 216 -0.44 25.34 0.88
C LEU A 216 -0.57 24.26 -0.22
N ILE A 217 -1.10 23.09 0.13
CA ILE A 217 -1.27 22.00 -0.83
C ILE A 217 -2.42 22.33 -1.77
N MET A 218 -2.12 22.52 -3.05
CA MET A 218 -3.09 22.86 -4.10
C MET A 218 -3.59 21.64 -4.87
N ASN A 219 -2.80 20.58 -4.97
CA ASN A 219 -3.21 19.34 -5.62
C ASN A 219 -4.30 18.63 -4.81
N PRO A 220 -5.51 18.38 -5.36
CA PRO A 220 -6.62 17.78 -4.62
C PRO A 220 -6.32 16.39 -4.06
N LEU A 221 -5.59 15.56 -4.82
CA LEU A 221 -5.17 14.22 -4.42
C LEU A 221 -4.24 14.32 -3.20
N THR A 222 -3.14 15.07 -3.33
CA THR A 222 -2.16 15.26 -2.25
C THR A 222 -2.81 15.90 -1.02
N PHE A 223 -3.80 16.78 -1.21
CA PHE A 223 -4.59 17.35 -0.13
C PHE A 223 -5.39 16.28 0.61
N LYS A 224 -6.09 15.39 -0.12
CA LYS A 224 -6.85 14.27 0.47
C LYS A 224 -5.95 13.33 1.26
N GLU A 225 -4.80 12.95 0.71
CA GLU A 225 -3.80 12.12 1.40
C GLU A 225 -3.23 12.80 2.65
N SER A 226 -2.92 14.09 2.56
CA SER A 226 -2.40 14.85 3.70
C SER A 226 -3.37 14.87 4.88
N LYS A 227 -4.67 14.85 4.62
CA LYS A 227 -5.70 14.74 5.67
C LYS A 227 -5.66 13.40 6.38
N LEU A 228 -5.49 12.29 5.64
CA LEU A 228 -5.33 10.97 6.25
C LEU A 228 -4.09 10.90 7.13
N ILE A 229 -2.94 11.38 6.62
CA ILE A 229 -1.68 11.43 7.38
C ILE A 229 -1.84 12.29 8.64
N GLN A 230 -2.44 13.47 8.53
CA GLN A 230 -2.65 14.36 9.68
C GLN A 230 -3.55 13.72 10.74
N SER A 231 -4.66 13.10 10.35
CA SER A 231 -5.55 12.43 11.30
C SER A 231 -4.81 11.31 12.02
N SER A 232 -4.06 10.49 11.31
CA SER A 232 -3.29 9.39 11.90
C SER A 232 -2.17 9.88 12.84
N LEU A 233 -1.52 10.99 12.51
CA LEU A 233 -0.50 11.59 13.38
C LEU A 233 -1.10 12.21 14.66
N ILE A 234 -2.28 12.83 14.57
CA ILE A 234 -2.99 13.39 15.73
C ILE A 234 -3.39 12.28 16.70
N GLU A 235 -3.86 11.15 16.17
CA GLU A 235 -4.32 10.01 16.98
C GLU A 235 -3.21 9.02 17.33
N ASN A 236 -1.97 9.29 16.92
CA ASN A 236 -0.81 8.42 17.11
C ASN A 236 -1.01 7.02 16.51
N THR A 237 -1.62 6.97 15.32
CA THR A 237 -1.94 5.73 14.58
C THR A 237 -1.18 5.60 13.26
N PHE A 238 -0.35 6.58 12.92
CA PHE A 238 0.59 6.50 11.80
C PHE A 238 1.71 5.51 12.13
N ARG A 239 2.03 4.63 11.18
CA ARG A 239 3.21 3.76 11.25
C ARG A 239 4.03 3.89 9.98
N TYR A 240 5.34 3.81 10.13
CA TYR A 240 6.24 3.69 8.99
C TYR A 240 6.15 2.28 8.41
N ASP A 241 6.40 2.18 7.10
CA ASP A 241 6.55 0.94 6.36
C ASP A 241 7.56 0.04 7.09
N ALA A 242 7.11 -1.12 7.56
CA ALA A 242 7.93 -2.01 8.38
C ALA A 242 9.08 -2.62 7.57
N SER A 243 8.84 -2.94 6.30
CA SER A 243 9.87 -3.52 5.43
C SER A 243 11.04 -2.57 5.19
N GLU A 244 10.79 -1.24 5.22
CA GLU A 244 11.83 -0.21 5.13
C GLU A 244 12.55 0.06 6.48
N LEU A 245 11.91 -0.26 7.61
CA LEU A 245 12.52 -0.13 8.94
C LEU A 245 13.39 -1.33 9.30
N MET A 246 13.06 -2.52 8.80
CA MET A 246 13.82 -3.74 9.03
C MET A 246 15.19 -3.69 8.34
N GLU A 247 16.13 -4.50 8.82
CA GLU A 247 17.38 -4.72 8.09
C GLU A 247 17.06 -5.20 6.66
N ARG A 248 17.79 -4.68 5.68
CA ARG A 248 17.56 -5.00 4.26
C ARG A 248 17.45 -6.50 3.98
N LYS A 249 18.28 -7.30 4.68
CA LYS A 249 18.27 -8.76 4.54
C LYS A 249 16.89 -9.36 4.85
N ILE A 250 16.15 -8.78 5.80
CA ILE A 250 14.85 -9.24 6.23
C ILE A 250 13.76 -8.54 5.42
N GLY A 251 13.69 -7.20 5.49
CA GLY A 251 12.59 -6.42 4.90
C GLY A 251 12.54 -6.50 3.37
N ALA A 252 13.68 -6.38 2.70
CA ALA A 252 13.74 -6.40 1.25
C ALA A 252 14.07 -7.80 0.69
N ASP A 253 15.20 -8.40 1.12
CA ASP A 253 15.68 -9.59 0.44
C ASP A 253 14.87 -10.85 0.80
N ALA A 254 14.44 -11.03 2.06
CA ALA A 254 13.68 -12.20 2.47
C ALA A 254 12.17 -12.00 2.30
N LEU A 255 11.59 -10.94 2.86
CA LEU A 255 10.14 -10.74 2.89
C LEU A 255 9.54 -10.55 1.48
N TRP A 256 10.20 -9.78 0.60
CA TRP A 256 9.73 -9.60 -0.77
C TRP A 256 9.71 -10.92 -1.55
N ILE A 257 10.78 -11.73 -1.40
CA ILE A 257 10.89 -13.03 -2.07
C ILE A 257 9.83 -13.99 -1.54
N ALA A 258 9.63 -14.02 -0.23
CA ALA A 258 8.64 -14.89 0.41
C ALA A 258 7.22 -14.59 -0.09
N LEU A 259 6.80 -13.32 -0.07
CA LEU A 259 5.47 -12.93 -0.54
C LEU A 259 5.28 -13.16 -2.05
N LYS A 260 6.31 -12.84 -2.86
CA LYS A 260 6.29 -13.17 -4.30
C LYS A 260 6.09 -14.66 -4.50
N ASN A 261 6.86 -15.51 -3.80
CA ASN A 261 6.77 -16.96 -3.92
C ASN A 261 5.40 -17.47 -3.46
N TYR A 262 4.87 -16.96 -2.34
CA TYR A 262 3.53 -17.27 -1.86
C TYR A 262 2.46 -17.02 -2.93
N ILE A 263 2.51 -15.86 -3.57
CA ILE A 263 1.55 -15.49 -4.63
C ILE A 263 1.74 -16.37 -5.88
N ASP A 264 2.99 -16.67 -6.30
CA ASP A 264 3.28 -17.50 -7.48
C ASP A 264 2.90 -18.99 -7.29
N MET A 265 2.90 -19.48 -6.05
CA MET A 265 2.44 -20.84 -5.73
C MET A 265 0.98 -21.05 -6.09
N GLY A 266 0.13 -20.03 -5.94
CA GLY A 266 -1.30 -20.12 -6.20
C GLY A 266 -2.04 -20.93 -5.13
N ARG A 267 -3.37 -20.99 -5.28
CA ARG A 267 -4.32 -21.53 -4.31
C ARG A 267 -3.97 -22.93 -3.78
N GLU A 268 -3.57 -23.84 -4.68
CA GLU A 268 -3.38 -25.26 -4.31
C GLU A 268 -2.17 -25.51 -3.40
N ARG A 269 -1.16 -24.65 -3.48
CA ARG A 269 0.12 -24.79 -2.77
C ARG A 269 0.30 -23.80 -1.65
N ALA A 270 -0.34 -22.63 -1.71
CA ALA A 270 -0.15 -21.55 -0.78
C ALA A 270 -0.42 -21.97 0.69
N TYR A 271 -1.45 -22.78 0.90
CA TYR A 271 -1.78 -23.27 2.27
C TYR A 271 -0.76 -24.25 2.85
N ARG A 272 0.02 -24.93 2.01
CA ARG A 272 1.10 -25.84 2.48
C ARG A 272 2.44 -25.16 2.56
N GLY A 273 2.67 -24.16 1.69
CA GLY A 273 3.95 -23.46 1.58
C GLY A 273 4.07 -22.27 2.51
N ILE A 274 3.01 -21.87 3.23
CA ILE A 274 3.07 -20.72 4.12
C ILE A 274 3.97 -20.99 5.33
N GLU A 275 3.95 -22.20 5.88
CA GLU A 275 4.81 -22.60 6.97
C GLU A 275 6.28 -22.62 6.53
N ASP A 276 6.58 -23.22 5.37
CA ASP A 276 7.94 -23.25 4.80
C ASP A 276 8.48 -21.83 4.55
N ILE A 277 7.64 -20.93 4.03
CA ILE A 277 8.00 -19.53 3.76
C ILE A 277 8.31 -18.78 5.05
N THR A 278 7.53 -19.00 6.10
CA THR A 278 7.72 -18.31 7.38
C THR A 278 8.89 -18.88 8.16
N GLU A 279 9.16 -20.18 8.10
CA GLU A 279 10.38 -20.77 8.64
C GLU A 279 11.63 -20.22 7.94
N GLU A 280 11.59 -20.04 6.62
CA GLU A 280 12.65 -19.40 5.86
C GLU A 280 12.83 -17.93 6.27
N LEU A 281 11.75 -17.18 6.45
CA LEU A 281 11.80 -15.82 6.97
C LEU A 281 12.43 -15.78 8.35
N ASP A 282 11.94 -16.57 9.28
CA ASP A 282 12.40 -16.59 10.67
C ASP A 282 13.86 -17.03 10.81
N SER A 283 14.37 -17.84 9.88
CA SER A 283 15.79 -18.22 9.84
C SER A 283 16.73 -17.06 9.51
N ASN A 284 16.19 -15.93 9.02
CA ASN A 284 16.93 -14.71 8.72
C ASN A 284 16.89 -13.69 9.87
N PHE A 285 16.04 -13.92 10.90
CA PHE A 285 16.02 -13.16 12.14
C PHE A 285 17.18 -13.62 13.03
#